data_c31cae302bba707a2e232348a3c8bc9c
#
_entry.id   c31cae302bba707a2e232348a3c8bc9c
#
_cell.length_a   1.000
_cell.length_b   1.000
_cell.length_c   1.000
_cell.angle_alpha   90.00
_cell.angle_beta   90.00
_cell.angle_gamma   90.00
#
_symmetry.space_group_name_H-M   'P 1'
#
loop_
_entity.id
_entity.type
_entity.pdbx_description
1 polymer ?
#
loop_
_entity_poly.entity_id
_entity_poly.type
_entity_poly.pdbx_seq_one_letter_code
_entity_poly.pdbx_strand_id
1 'polypeptide(L)'
;LLSSNAVPEAVHGAGGMEWHNGHFFVVGGLPATHTANYVYEYTESFAFVKRHVIASGQTFLGIQTVCRGRDGTWWFGCYGKPAVTLRTDDRFNLLGKHVFNTSVGIARTKADGELLVASNRLAGKLNTASAKPVKTEEITAK
;
A
#
# COMPACT_ATOMS: atom_id res chain seq x y z
N LEU A 1 -26.43 -1.08 -1.28
CA LEU A 1 -25.48 -2.16 -1.52
C LEU A 1 -25.96 -2.98 -2.72
N LEU A 2 -25.15 -3.04 -3.78
CA LEU A 2 -25.47 -3.81 -4.99
C LEU A 2 -25.00 -5.27 -4.85
N SER A 3 -23.83 -5.49 -4.26
CA SER A 3 -23.27 -6.82 -3.99
C SER A 3 -22.32 -6.78 -2.81
N SER A 4 -21.97 -7.95 -2.30
CA SER A 4 -20.96 -8.16 -1.28
C SER A 4 -20.17 -9.40 -1.63
N ASN A 5 -18.84 -9.31 -1.61
CA ASN A 5 -17.95 -10.42 -1.92
C ASN A 5 -17.00 -10.66 -0.75
N ALA A 6 -16.88 -11.91 -0.34
CA ALA A 6 -15.91 -12.30 0.68
C ALA A 6 -14.51 -12.39 0.07
N VAL A 7 -13.49 -12.04 0.86
CA VAL A 7 -12.07 -12.18 0.52
C VAL A 7 -11.36 -12.99 1.62
N PRO A 8 -11.69 -14.29 1.75
CA PRO A 8 -11.27 -15.12 2.89
C PRO A 8 -9.76 -15.30 2.97
N GLU A 9 -9.04 -15.11 1.87
CA GLU A 9 -7.57 -15.20 1.84
C GLU A 9 -6.91 -14.04 2.58
N ALA A 10 -7.60 -12.89 2.72
CA ALA A 10 -7.14 -11.74 3.51
C ALA A 10 -7.48 -11.95 5.00
N VAL A 11 -6.91 -12.99 5.60
CA VAL A 11 -7.26 -13.52 6.93
C VAL A 11 -7.17 -12.54 8.09
N HIS A 12 -6.46 -11.42 7.92
CA HIS A 12 -6.32 -10.37 8.94
C HIS A 12 -7.13 -9.11 8.61
N GLY A 13 -8.12 -9.25 7.71
CA GLY A 13 -9.00 -8.17 7.28
C GLY A 13 -8.53 -7.44 6.02
N ALA A 14 -9.47 -6.78 5.35
CA ALA A 14 -9.24 -5.97 4.17
C ALA A 14 -9.27 -4.48 4.56
N GLY A 15 -8.14 -3.79 4.47
CA GLY A 15 -7.99 -2.38 4.83
C GLY A 15 -8.15 -1.43 3.64
N GLY A 16 -7.70 -1.86 2.47
CA GLY A 16 -7.75 -1.07 1.23
C GLY A 16 -7.79 -1.93 -0.01
N MET A 17 -8.15 -1.31 -1.12
CA MET A 17 -8.25 -1.96 -2.42
C MET A 17 -7.90 -0.98 -3.53
N GLU A 18 -7.21 -1.46 -4.56
CA GLU A 18 -6.95 -0.75 -5.82
C GLU A 18 -7.39 -1.63 -6.98
N TRP A 19 -7.94 -0.97 -8.02
CA TRP A 19 -8.27 -1.62 -9.28
C TRP A 19 -7.20 -1.37 -10.33
N HIS A 20 -6.70 -2.42 -10.97
CA HIS A 20 -5.75 -2.30 -12.05
C HIS A 20 -5.85 -3.47 -13.04
N ASN A 21 -5.93 -3.16 -14.35
CA ASN A 21 -5.91 -4.12 -15.46
C ASN A 21 -6.88 -5.31 -15.28
N GLY A 22 -8.13 -5.04 -14.89
CA GLY A 22 -9.14 -6.08 -14.75
C GLY A 22 -9.06 -6.87 -13.42
N HIS A 23 -8.19 -6.46 -12.50
CA HIS A 23 -8.01 -7.14 -11.21
C HIS A 23 -8.15 -6.18 -10.04
N PHE A 24 -8.63 -6.71 -8.93
CA PHE A 24 -8.60 -6.06 -7.63
C PHE A 24 -7.35 -6.49 -6.85
N PHE A 25 -6.67 -5.54 -6.26
CA PHE A 25 -5.53 -5.75 -5.37
C PHE A 25 -5.92 -5.31 -3.98
N VAL A 26 -6.18 -6.28 -3.11
CA VAL A 26 -6.67 -6.08 -1.74
C VAL A 26 -5.49 -6.14 -0.78
N VAL A 27 -5.44 -5.21 0.16
CA VAL A 27 -4.44 -5.15 1.22
C VAL A 27 -5.11 -5.18 2.58
N GLY A 28 -4.40 -5.61 3.61
CA GLY A 28 -5.00 -5.71 4.92
C GLY A 28 -4.02 -5.71 6.07
N GLY A 29 -4.56 -5.92 7.25
CA GLY A 29 -3.83 -5.96 8.50
C GLY A 29 -2.86 -7.12 8.60
N LEU A 30 -1.96 -7.02 9.57
CA LEU A 30 -1.03 -8.08 9.98
C LEU A 30 -0.84 -8.07 11.48
N PRO A 31 -0.63 -9.22 12.12
CA PRO A 31 -0.07 -9.27 13.46
C PRO A 31 1.31 -8.62 13.52
N ALA A 32 1.64 -7.98 14.64
CA ALA A 32 2.90 -7.26 14.82
C ALA A 32 4.18 -8.10 14.67
N THR A 33 4.05 -9.42 14.73
CA THR A 33 5.17 -10.37 14.59
C THR A 33 5.56 -10.67 13.14
N HIS A 34 4.77 -10.22 12.15
CA HIS A 34 5.05 -10.50 10.75
C HIS A 34 6.12 -9.53 10.20
N THR A 35 6.97 -10.04 9.34
CA THR A 35 8.09 -9.30 8.71
C THR A 35 7.88 -9.05 7.22
N ALA A 36 6.70 -9.40 6.70
CA ALA A 36 6.33 -9.14 5.32
C ALA A 36 4.86 -8.74 5.26
N ASN A 37 4.51 -7.87 4.32
CA ASN A 37 3.14 -7.52 4.00
C ASN A 37 2.66 -8.28 2.77
N TYR A 38 1.33 -8.34 2.60
CA TYR A 38 0.70 -9.11 1.53
C TYR A 38 -0.24 -8.24 0.70
N VAL A 39 -0.28 -8.54 -0.60
CA VAL A 39 -1.27 -8.03 -1.54
C VAL A 39 -2.00 -9.23 -2.13
N TYR A 40 -3.32 -9.23 -2.03
CA TYR A 40 -4.17 -10.31 -2.53
C TYR A 40 -4.80 -9.88 -3.83
N GLU A 41 -4.52 -10.63 -4.90
CA GLU A 41 -5.01 -10.35 -6.24
C GLU A 41 -6.26 -11.18 -6.52
N TYR A 42 -7.32 -10.53 -7.00
CA TYR A 42 -8.58 -11.14 -7.39
C TYR A 42 -8.95 -10.68 -8.80
N THR A 43 -9.65 -11.53 -9.53
CA THR A 43 -10.25 -11.17 -10.82
C THR A 43 -11.39 -10.17 -10.64
N GLU A 44 -11.92 -9.66 -11.74
CA GLU A 44 -13.13 -8.82 -11.76
C GLU A 44 -14.35 -9.51 -11.11
N SER A 45 -14.44 -10.83 -11.18
CA SER A 45 -15.48 -11.65 -10.54
C SER A 45 -15.17 -12.02 -9.09
N PHE A 46 -14.13 -11.44 -8.48
CA PHE A 46 -13.64 -11.75 -7.14
C PHE A 46 -13.14 -13.19 -6.94
N ALA A 47 -12.76 -13.89 -8.01
CA ALA A 47 -12.04 -15.14 -7.87
C ALA A 47 -10.57 -14.85 -7.47
N PHE A 48 -10.08 -15.53 -6.42
CA PHE A 48 -8.70 -15.39 -5.96
C PHE A 48 -7.70 -15.85 -7.02
N VAL A 49 -6.71 -15.03 -7.30
CA VAL A 49 -5.63 -15.32 -8.24
C VAL A 49 -4.38 -15.76 -7.50
N LYS A 50 -3.84 -14.90 -6.66
CA LYS A 50 -2.65 -15.19 -5.85
C LYS A 50 -2.42 -14.15 -4.75
N ARG A 51 -1.53 -14.49 -3.84
CA ARG A 51 -0.97 -13.59 -2.82
C ARG A 51 0.44 -13.18 -3.22
N HIS A 52 0.66 -11.88 -3.36
CA HIS A 52 1.99 -11.30 -3.49
C HIS A 52 2.57 -10.98 -2.12
N VAL A 53 3.89 -11.03 -2.01
CA VAL A 53 4.63 -10.77 -0.78
C VAL A 53 5.51 -9.54 -0.96
N ILE A 54 5.37 -8.58 -0.06
CA ILE A 54 6.26 -7.42 0.02
C ILE A 54 7.21 -7.66 1.19
N ALA A 55 8.50 -7.81 0.90
CA ALA A 55 9.55 -7.98 1.90
C ALA A 55 9.86 -6.65 2.61
N SER A 56 8.86 -6.12 3.33
CA SER A 56 8.86 -4.77 3.91
C SER A 56 9.58 -4.67 5.25
N GLY A 57 9.96 -5.79 5.83
CA GLY A 57 10.23 -5.85 7.26
C GLY A 57 8.95 -5.62 8.08
N GLN A 58 9.10 -5.50 9.38
CA GLN A 58 7.97 -5.30 10.28
C GLN A 58 7.26 -3.97 10.01
N THR A 59 5.93 -4.02 9.95
CA THR A 59 5.00 -2.88 10.06
C THR A 59 4.06 -3.13 11.23
N PHE A 60 3.55 -2.08 11.88
CA PHE A 60 2.85 -2.25 13.17
C PHE A 60 1.56 -3.09 13.06
N LEU A 61 0.68 -2.76 12.12
CA LEU A 61 -0.61 -3.43 11.91
C LEU A 61 -0.88 -3.77 10.44
N GLY A 62 0.14 -3.75 9.59
CA GLY A 62 0.01 -4.00 8.17
C GLY A 62 -0.44 -2.78 7.37
N ILE A 63 -0.94 -3.03 6.17
CA ILE A 63 -1.31 -2.03 5.18
C ILE A 63 -2.79 -1.65 5.34
N GLN A 64 -3.09 -0.35 5.32
CA GLN A 64 -4.45 0.18 5.42
C GLN A 64 -4.92 0.82 4.12
N THR A 65 -4.01 1.33 3.32
CA THR A 65 -4.32 1.99 2.05
C THR A 65 -3.39 1.53 0.95
N VAL A 66 -3.88 1.53 -0.27
CA VAL A 66 -3.10 1.19 -1.46
C VAL A 66 -3.45 2.12 -2.60
N CYS A 67 -2.46 2.45 -3.41
CA CYS A 67 -2.63 3.22 -4.63
C CYS A 67 -1.56 2.83 -5.65
N ARG A 68 -1.96 2.67 -6.91
CA ARG A 68 -1.01 2.54 -8.02
C ARG A 68 -0.73 3.91 -8.62
N GLY A 69 0.53 4.33 -8.58
CA GLY A 69 1.00 5.55 -9.22
C GLY A 69 0.95 5.46 -10.76
N ARG A 70 0.98 6.60 -11.42
CA ARG A 70 1.02 6.67 -12.89
C ARG A 70 2.33 6.17 -13.47
N ASP A 71 3.41 6.25 -12.70
CA ASP A 71 4.73 5.73 -13.00
C ASP A 71 4.84 4.19 -12.92
N GLY A 72 3.71 3.52 -12.65
CA GLY A 72 3.65 2.06 -12.51
C GLY A 72 4.07 1.53 -11.16
N THR A 73 4.49 2.37 -10.21
CA THR A 73 4.82 1.93 -8.86
C THR A 73 3.58 1.80 -7.99
N TRP A 74 3.66 0.94 -6.97
CA TRP A 74 2.63 0.79 -5.97
C TRP A 74 3.04 1.47 -4.67
N TRP A 75 2.06 2.05 -3.99
CA TRP A 75 2.21 2.77 -2.75
C TRP A 75 1.26 2.23 -1.71
N PHE A 76 1.78 2.01 -0.49
CA PHE A 76 1.03 1.37 0.58
C PHE A 76 1.21 2.15 1.87
N GLY A 77 0.11 2.57 2.47
CA GLY A 77 0.11 3.24 3.77
C GLY A 77 -0.05 2.23 4.90
N CYS A 78 0.90 2.22 5.81
CA CYS A 78 0.89 1.36 6.98
C CYS A 78 0.64 2.16 8.26
N TYR A 79 -0.16 1.61 9.17
CA TYR A 79 -0.27 2.16 10.52
C TYR A 79 1.03 1.99 11.29
N GLY A 80 1.21 2.82 12.32
CA GLY A 80 2.29 2.66 13.26
C GLY A 80 2.74 3.95 13.91
N LYS A 81 3.72 3.80 14.79
CA LYS A 81 4.50 4.89 15.37
C LYS A 81 5.98 4.50 15.29
N PRO A 82 6.70 5.01 14.27
CA PRO A 82 6.22 5.91 13.21
C PRO A 82 5.31 5.20 12.21
N ALA A 83 4.36 5.93 11.60
CA ALA A 83 3.65 5.46 10.43
C ALA A 83 4.60 5.43 9.23
N VAL A 84 4.48 4.43 8.38
CA VAL A 84 5.35 4.28 7.21
C VAL A 84 4.54 4.13 5.94
N THR A 85 5.14 4.56 4.85
CA THR A 85 4.66 4.34 3.48
C THR A 85 5.67 3.47 2.75
N LEU A 86 5.19 2.37 2.17
CA LEU A 86 6.00 1.50 1.33
C LEU A 86 5.81 1.89 -0.13
N ARG A 87 6.87 1.82 -0.91
CA ARG A 87 6.85 1.93 -2.37
C ARG A 87 7.42 0.66 -2.97
N THR A 88 6.74 0.11 -3.99
CA THR A 88 7.22 -1.07 -4.72
C THR A 88 7.17 -0.84 -6.22
N ASP A 89 7.86 -1.71 -6.96
CA ASP A 89 7.68 -1.82 -8.41
C ASP A 89 6.34 -2.53 -8.74
N ASP A 90 6.11 -2.80 -10.02
CA ASP A 90 4.92 -3.48 -10.53
C ASP A 90 4.84 -4.97 -10.12
N ARG A 91 5.94 -5.56 -9.66
CA ARG A 91 6.06 -6.94 -9.16
C ARG A 91 6.05 -7.04 -7.64
N PHE A 92 5.77 -5.92 -6.96
CA PHE A 92 5.78 -5.80 -5.50
C PHE A 92 7.16 -5.97 -4.84
N ASN A 93 8.27 -5.81 -5.59
CA ASN A 93 9.59 -5.68 -4.99
C ASN A 93 9.72 -4.32 -4.32
N LEU A 94 10.20 -4.30 -3.06
CA LEU A 94 10.32 -3.08 -2.29
C LEU A 94 11.36 -2.13 -2.91
N LEU A 95 10.94 -0.92 -3.25
CA LEU A 95 11.80 0.17 -3.73
C LEU A 95 12.16 1.17 -2.62
N GLY A 96 11.31 1.26 -1.59
CA GLY A 96 11.57 2.17 -0.48
C GLY A 96 10.55 2.05 0.65
N LYS A 97 10.99 2.45 1.85
CA LYS A 97 10.19 2.57 3.05
C LYS A 97 10.39 3.98 3.62
N HIS A 98 9.32 4.76 3.64
CA HIS A 98 9.37 6.17 3.96
C HIS A 98 8.63 6.45 5.25
N VAL A 99 9.20 7.30 6.12
CA VAL A 99 8.58 7.67 7.40
C VAL A 99 7.63 8.85 7.19
N PHE A 100 6.48 8.57 6.57
CA PHE A 100 5.35 9.49 6.56
C PHE A 100 4.03 8.72 6.50
N ASN A 101 2.94 9.37 6.88
CA ASN A 101 1.65 8.71 7.06
C ASN A 101 0.75 8.86 5.84
N THR A 102 0.45 7.76 5.17
CA THR A 102 -0.56 7.64 4.11
C THR A 102 -1.68 6.67 4.48
N SER A 103 -1.71 6.19 5.73
CA SER A 103 -2.65 5.15 6.15
C SER A 103 -4.10 5.61 6.26
N VAL A 104 -4.37 6.91 6.21
CA VAL A 104 -5.74 7.47 6.23
C VAL A 104 -6.35 7.49 4.84
N GLY A 105 -5.55 7.85 3.85
CA GLY A 105 -5.96 7.87 2.45
C GLY A 105 -4.80 8.23 1.54
N ILE A 106 -4.80 7.62 0.38
CA ILE A 106 -3.81 7.84 -0.67
C ILE A 106 -4.50 7.72 -2.02
N ALA A 107 -4.18 8.60 -2.95
CA ALA A 107 -4.65 8.54 -4.32
C ALA A 107 -3.57 9.05 -5.28
N ARG A 108 -3.61 8.58 -6.52
CA ARG A 108 -2.75 9.12 -7.58
C ARG A 108 -3.25 10.49 -8.03
N THR A 109 -2.32 11.36 -8.39
CA THR A 109 -2.62 12.61 -9.10
C THR A 109 -2.51 12.42 -10.62
N LYS A 110 -2.61 13.52 -11.37
CA LYS A 110 -2.37 13.52 -12.81
C LYS A 110 -0.87 13.51 -13.17
N ALA A 111 0.00 13.87 -12.22
CA ALA A 111 1.46 13.90 -12.40
C ALA A 111 2.11 12.56 -12.04
N ASP A 112 3.15 12.18 -12.78
CA ASP A 112 3.93 10.98 -12.49
C ASP A 112 4.73 11.16 -11.18
N GLY A 113 4.75 10.14 -10.34
CA GLY A 113 5.46 10.15 -9.06
C GLY A 113 4.85 11.06 -8.00
N GLU A 114 3.66 11.64 -8.25
CA GLU A 114 2.95 12.47 -7.30
C GLU A 114 1.72 11.75 -6.73
N LEU A 115 1.50 11.91 -5.44
CA LEU A 115 0.40 11.33 -4.69
C LEU A 115 -0.37 12.41 -3.94
N LEU A 116 -1.68 12.24 -3.87
CA LEU A 116 -2.54 12.95 -2.94
C LEU A 116 -2.67 12.13 -1.67
N VAL A 117 -2.39 12.76 -0.52
CA VAL A 117 -2.37 12.09 0.77
C VAL A 117 -3.35 12.77 1.72
N ALA A 118 -4.27 12.00 2.29
CA ALA A 118 -5.12 12.47 3.38
C ALA A 118 -4.38 12.32 4.72
N SER A 119 -4.51 13.33 5.57
CA SER A 119 -3.95 13.31 6.93
C SER A 119 -5.01 13.71 7.95
N ASN A 120 -5.14 12.93 9.01
CA ASN A 120 -6.03 13.24 10.13
C ASN A 120 -5.38 14.13 11.20
N ARG A 121 -4.05 14.33 11.15
CA ARG A 121 -3.31 15.10 12.18
C ARG A 121 -3.45 16.61 12.06
N LEU A 122 -3.92 17.12 10.93
CA LEU A 122 -3.99 18.54 10.64
C LEU A 122 -5.40 18.97 10.21
N ALA A 123 -6.42 18.63 10.99
CA ALA A 123 -7.79 19.09 10.79
C ALA A 123 -8.33 18.88 9.36
N GLY A 124 -8.15 17.68 8.82
CA GLY A 124 -8.74 17.32 7.53
C GLY A 124 -8.01 17.91 6.31
N LYS A 125 -6.71 18.17 6.37
CA LYS A 125 -5.94 18.66 5.24
C LYS A 125 -5.62 17.56 4.25
N LEU A 126 -5.76 17.86 2.97
CA LEU A 126 -5.18 17.12 1.85
C LEU A 126 -3.79 17.67 1.57
N ASN A 127 -2.83 16.79 1.43
CA ASN A 127 -1.45 17.16 1.10
C ASN A 127 -1.03 16.45 -0.19
N THR A 128 -0.22 17.09 -0.99
CA THR A 128 0.50 16.42 -2.07
C THR A 128 1.83 15.90 -1.53
N ALA A 129 2.17 14.67 -1.86
CA ALA A 129 3.48 14.10 -1.61
C ALA A 129 4.09 13.70 -2.94
N SER A 130 5.33 14.09 -3.19
CA SER A 130 6.10 13.60 -4.31
C SER A 130 7.25 12.73 -3.80
N ALA A 131 7.40 11.53 -4.38
CA ALA A 131 8.64 10.79 -4.23
C ALA A 131 9.62 11.34 -5.26
N LYS A 132 10.59 12.10 -4.81
CA LYS A 132 11.79 12.28 -5.62
C LYS A 132 12.44 10.91 -5.79
N PRO A 133 12.94 10.56 -6.99
CA PRO A 133 13.71 9.34 -7.14
C PRO A 133 14.89 9.43 -6.16
N VAL A 134 14.86 8.62 -5.12
CA VAL A 134 16.03 8.44 -4.25
C VAL A 134 17.03 7.73 -5.13
N LYS A 135 18.16 8.35 -5.41
CA LYS A 135 19.34 7.63 -5.89
C LYS A 135 19.51 6.48 -4.92
N THR A 136 19.65 5.29 -5.47
CA THR A 136 19.86 4.04 -4.72
C THR A 136 21.16 4.21 -3.92
N GLU A 137 21.07 4.79 -2.74
CA GLU A 137 22.11 4.68 -1.74
C GLU A 137 21.75 3.50 -0.88
N GLU A 138 22.66 2.55 -0.88
CA GLU A 138 22.61 1.28 -0.21
C GLU A 138 22.12 1.42 1.23
N ILE A 139 21.02 0.74 1.52
CA ILE A 139 20.65 0.44 2.91
C ILE A 139 21.55 -0.72 3.32
N THR A 140 22.77 -0.40 3.73
CA THR A 140 23.59 -1.34 4.49
C THR A 140 22.92 -1.54 5.85
N ALA A 141 22.44 -2.75 6.05
CA ALA A 141 22.03 -3.22 7.37
C ALA A 141 23.24 -3.10 8.33
N LYS A 142 23.04 -2.34 9.39
CA LYS A 142 23.81 -2.44 10.63
C LYS A 142 22.90 -2.98 11.71
#